data_3c7f71a405bea022ca357aa40530bda1
#
_entry.id   3c7f71a405bea022ca357aa40530bda1
#
_cell.length_a   1.000
_cell.length_b   1.000
_cell.length_c   1.000
_cell.angle_alpha   90.00
_cell.angle_beta   90.00
_cell.angle_gamma   90.00
#
_symmetry.space_group_name_H-M   'P 1'
#
loop_
_entity.id
_entity.type
_entity.pdbx_description
1 polymer ?
#
loop_
_entity_poly.entity_id
_entity_poly.type
_entity_poly.pdbx_seq_one_letter_code
_entity_poly.pdbx_strand_id
1 'polypeptide(L)'
;AHAPHPDLSALKQSISEGQNNEVEVAYRNTFDGNVRDYDLVILHQLPNRNESLNDLLAQLKTNKIPVWFFAGDQSGIQAFNSAQQLVNISGNGRNTNDVEPKLANNFSLFKIDDEVRGFLPALPPVVTPFGEFSSGSNASVLLYQEIGRISTEYPLLSLGEEDGRRMAVFAATGIWKWRLFDYLDKKNHERFNELVSQVIQYLSV
;
A
#
# COMPACT_ATOMS: atom_id res chain seq x y z
N ALA A 1 3.46 -6.38 10.34
CA ALA A 1 4.52 -6.41 9.31
C ALA A 1 5.26 -7.74 9.31
N HIS A 2 5.90 -8.07 8.18
CA HIS A 2 6.77 -9.26 8.07
C HIS A 2 8.05 -9.09 8.91
N ALA A 3 8.73 -7.96 8.76
CA ALA A 3 10.00 -7.66 9.42
C ALA A 3 10.19 -6.14 9.56
N PRO A 4 11.19 -5.68 10.33
CA PRO A 4 11.56 -4.28 10.37
C PRO A 4 11.83 -3.72 8.97
N HIS A 5 11.27 -2.53 8.66
CA HIS A 5 11.41 -1.87 7.38
C HIS A 5 11.22 -0.36 7.54
N PRO A 6 11.96 0.50 6.81
CA PRO A 6 11.81 1.96 6.90
C PRO A 6 10.41 2.48 6.60
N ASP A 7 9.64 1.79 5.75
CA ASP A 7 8.24 2.13 5.46
C ASP A 7 7.38 2.18 6.71
N LEU A 8 7.64 1.31 7.70
CA LEU A 8 6.84 1.24 8.93
C LEU A 8 6.94 2.53 9.74
N SER A 9 8.15 3.08 9.88
CA SER A 9 8.34 4.38 10.53
C SER A 9 7.71 5.51 9.76
N ALA A 10 7.87 5.52 8.43
CA ALA A 10 7.29 6.55 7.57
C ALA A 10 5.76 6.57 7.65
N LEU A 11 5.13 5.41 7.57
CA LEU A 11 3.67 5.27 7.71
C LEU A 11 3.19 5.61 9.11
N LYS A 12 3.86 5.09 10.16
CA LYS A 12 3.50 5.39 11.54
C LYS A 12 3.54 6.90 11.82
N GLN A 13 4.60 7.58 11.43
CA GLN A 13 4.73 9.02 11.65
C GLN A 13 3.69 9.80 10.85
N SER A 14 3.50 9.48 9.56
CA SER A 14 2.51 10.14 8.71
C SER A 14 1.08 9.99 9.24
N ILE A 15 0.69 8.79 9.65
CA ILE A 15 -0.66 8.51 10.15
C ILE A 15 -0.88 9.16 11.53
N SER A 16 0.14 9.13 12.40
CA SER A 16 0.06 9.74 13.75
C SER A 16 0.07 11.28 13.73
N GLU A 17 0.71 11.89 12.73
CA GLU A 17 0.68 13.34 12.50
C GLU A 17 -0.68 13.82 11.98
N GLY A 18 -1.47 12.91 11.38
CA GLY A 18 -2.85 13.13 10.93
C GLY A 18 -3.86 12.84 12.03
N GLN A 19 -4.76 13.77 12.28
CA GLN A 19 -6.02 13.69 13.02
C GLN A 19 -6.20 12.52 14.00
N ASN A 20 -5.55 12.55 15.18
CA ASN A 20 -5.85 11.67 16.32
C ASN A 20 -5.80 10.15 16.04
N ASN A 21 -5.04 9.70 15.07
CA ASN A 21 -4.85 8.29 14.83
C ASN A 21 -3.75 7.72 15.74
N GLU A 22 -4.06 6.63 16.41
CA GLU A 22 -3.07 5.84 17.14
C GLU A 22 -2.56 4.72 16.24
N VAL A 23 -1.24 4.53 16.18
CA VAL A 23 -0.61 3.53 15.31
C VAL A 23 0.26 2.59 16.12
N GLU A 24 -0.11 1.33 16.12
CA GLU A 24 0.71 0.23 16.64
C GLU A 24 1.48 -0.44 15.50
N VAL A 25 2.76 -0.73 15.72
CA VAL A 25 3.57 -1.54 14.80
C VAL A 25 3.86 -2.88 15.46
N ALA A 26 3.39 -3.95 14.85
CA ALA A 26 3.61 -5.31 15.32
C ALA A 26 4.18 -6.19 14.19
N TYR A 27 4.95 -7.20 14.58
CA TYR A 27 5.45 -8.22 13.67
C TYR A 27 4.60 -9.47 13.74
N ARG A 28 4.39 -10.13 12.60
CA ARG A 28 3.48 -11.28 12.53
C ARG A 28 3.79 -12.38 13.55
N ASN A 29 5.05 -12.67 13.75
CA ASN A 29 5.51 -13.74 14.65
C ASN A 29 5.33 -13.42 16.14
N THR A 30 5.10 -12.17 16.49
CA THR A 30 4.92 -11.71 17.89
C THR A 30 3.56 -11.07 18.14
N PHE A 31 2.72 -10.94 17.10
CA PHE A 31 1.39 -10.36 17.25
C PHE A 31 0.43 -11.35 17.92
N ASP A 32 -0.06 -10.98 19.08
CA ASP A 32 -1.03 -11.70 19.90
C ASP A 32 -2.31 -10.90 20.18
N GLY A 33 -2.45 -9.73 19.53
CA GLY A 33 -3.60 -8.84 19.66
C GLY A 33 -4.85 -9.35 18.96
N ASN A 34 -5.99 -8.76 19.33
CA ASN A 34 -7.28 -9.01 18.69
C ASN A 34 -7.48 -8.00 17.54
N VAL A 35 -7.71 -8.49 16.32
CA VAL A 35 -7.95 -7.62 15.16
C VAL A 35 -9.16 -6.70 15.30
N ARG A 36 -10.11 -7.03 16.17
CA ARG A 36 -11.30 -6.20 16.44
C ARG A 36 -11.01 -4.90 17.17
N ASP A 37 -9.81 -4.79 17.75
CA ASP A 37 -9.38 -3.59 18.47
C ASP A 37 -8.84 -2.51 17.51
N TYR A 38 -8.82 -2.81 16.18
CA TYR A 38 -8.28 -1.92 15.15
C TYR A 38 -9.34 -1.56 14.11
N ASP A 39 -9.37 -0.29 13.71
CA ASP A 39 -10.24 0.23 12.65
C ASP A 39 -9.69 0.00 11.25
N LEU A 40 -8.39 -0.23 11.14
CA LEU A 40 -7.66 -0.50 9.90
C LEU A 40 -6.43 -1.34 10.18
N VAL A 41 -6.12 -2.27 9.30
CA VAL A 41 -4.88 -3.05 9.37
C VAL A 41 -4.03 -2.85 8.11
N ILE A 42 -2.76 -2.50 8.29
CA ILE A 42 -1.77 -2.42 7.21
C ILE A 42 -0.92 -3.69 7.24
N LEU A 43 -0.92 -4.43 6.14
CA LEU A 43 -0.15 -5.66 5.97
C LEU A 43 1.08 -5.39 5.09
N HIS A 44 2.21 -5.10 5.73
CA HIS A 44 3.46 -4.80 5.03
C HIS A 44 4.23 -6.08 4.74
N GLN A 45 4.36 -6.43 3.46
CA GLN A 45 4.96 -7.66 2.94
C GLN A 45 4.34 -8.94 3.53
N LEU A 46 3.05 -8.89 3.83
CA LEU A 46 2.24 -10.02 4.29
C LEU A 46 1.03 -10.20 3.35
N PRO A 47 0.68 -11.45 2.99
CA PRO A 47 1.34 -12.71 3.35
C PRO A 47 2.77 -12.79 2.81
N ASN A 48 3.67 -13.38 3.59
CA ASN A 48 5.03 -13.66 3.15
C ASN A 48 5.16 -15.10 2.57
N ARG A 49 6.36 -15.49 2.17
CA ARG A 49 6.59 -16.80 1.52
C ARG A 49 6.51 -17.99 2.47
N ASN A 50 6.71 -17.78 3.76
CA ASN A 50 7.00 -18.86 4.71
C ASN A 50 5.91 -19.07 5.75
N GLU A 51 4.98 -18.12 5.90
CA GLU A 51 3.99 -18.15 6.97
C GLU A 51 2.57 -18.07 6.40
N SER A 52 1.70 -18.94 6.89
CA SER A 52 0.28 -18.84 6.61
C SER A 52 -0.33 -17.66 7.37
N LEU A 53 -1.10 -16.84 6.67
CA LEU A 53 -1.85 -15.73 7.23
C LEU A 53 -3.36 -15.98 7.21
N ASN A 54 -3.78 -17.19 6.86
CA ASN A 54 -5.17 -17.51 6.58
C ASN A 54 -6.11 -17.19 7.73
N ASP A 55 -5.72 -17.51 8.96
CA ASP A 55 -6.55 -17.23 10.15
C ASP A 55 -6.74 -15.74 10.39
N LEU A 56 -5.68 -14.95 10.24
CA LEU A 56 -5.74 -13.50 10.37
C LEU A 56 -6.59 -12.89 9.26
N LEU A 57 -6.38 -13.30 8.01
CA LEU A 57 -7.16 -12.84 6.86
C LEU A 57 -8.65 -13.18 7.00
N ALA A 58 -8.98 -14.38 7.50
CA ALA A 58 -10.34 -14.78 7.78
C ALA A 58 -10.99 -13.90 8.86
N GLN A 59 -10.26 -13.59 9.93
CA GLN A 59 -10.75 -12.69 10.99
C GLN A 59 -10.98 -11.26 10.47
N LEU A 60 -10.05 -10.72 9.68
CA LEU A 60 -10.19 -9.41 9.05
C LEU A 60 -11.41 -9.36 8.13
N LYS A 61 -11.63 -10.40 7.32
CA LYS A 61 -12.78 -10.50 6.44
C LYS A 61 -14.10 -10.62 7.22
N THR A 62 -14.16 -11.50 8.21
CA THR A 62 -15.38 -11.73 9.04
C THR A 62 -15.80 -10.46 9.79
N ASN A 63 -14.83 -9.70 10.30
CA ASN A 63 -15.09 -8.48 11.05
C ASN A 63 -15.15 -7.23 10.14
N LYS A 64 -15.04 -7.40 8.82
CA LYS A 64 -15.06 -6.32 7.81
C LYS A 64 -14.04 -5.21 8.08
N ILE A 65 -12.89 -5.56 8.63
CA ILE A 65 -11.82 -4.62 8.91
C ILE A 65 -11.13 -4.24 7.60
N PRO A 66 -11.05 -2.96 7.25
CA PRO A 66 -10.31 -2.48 6.09
C PRO A 66 -8.85 -2.91 6.13
N VAL A 67 -8.28 -3.21 4.96
CA VAL A 67 -6.89 -3.65 4.86
C VAL A 67 -6.15 -2.88 3.77
N TRP A 68 -4.95 -2.42 4.10
CA TRP A 68 -4.01 -1.88 3.14
C TRP A 68 -2.80 -2.82 3.00
N PHE A 69 -2.66 -3.45 1.84
CA PHE A 69 -1.55 -4.34 1.53
C PHE A 69 -0.38 -3.59 0.92
N PHE A 70 0.83 -3.97 1.32
CA PHE A 70 2.10 -3.60 0.70
C PHE A 70 2.79 -4.86 0.20
N ALA A 71 2.99 -4.99 -1.11
CA ALA A 71 3.70 -6.12 -1.69
C ALA A 71 5.17 -5.76 -1.96
N GLY A 72 6.08 -6.67 -1.65
CA GLY A 72 7.52 -6.47 -1.84
C GLY A 72 8.24 -7.79 -2.12
N ASP A 73 9.56 -7.76 -2.04
CA ASP A 73 10.43 -8.91 -2.33
C ASP A 73 10.25 -10.09 -1.35
N GLN A 74 9.71 -9.83 -0.14
CA GLN A 74 9.40 -10.86 0.83
C GLN A 74 7.98 -11.42 0.73
N SER A 75 7.14 -10.83 -0.12
CA SER A 75 5.76 -11.29 -0.30
C SER A 75 5.70 -12.68 -0.93
N GLY A 76 4.79 -13.51 -0.44
CA GLY A 76 4.38 -14.73 -1.11
C GLY A 76 3.38 -14.38 -2.21
N ILE A 77 3.81 -14.31 -3.45
CA ILE A 77 2.99 -13.77 -4.55
C ILE A 77 1.66 -14.53 -4.71
N GLN A 78 1.69 -15.85 -4.66
CA GLN A 78 0.47 -16.64 -4.77
C GLN A 78 -0.48 -16.39 -3.59
N ALA A 79 0.06 -16.34 -2.37
CA ALA A 79 -0.73 -16.05 -1.17
C ALA A 79 -1.27 -14.61 -1.17
N PHE A 80 -0.47 -13.63 -1.65
CA PHE A 80 -0.91 -12.26 -1.85
C PHE A 80 -2.07 -12.17 -2.85
N ASN A 81 -1.95 -12.80 -4.01
CA ASN A 81 -3.02 -12.84 -5.02
C ASN A 81 -4.30 -13.49 -4.48
N SER A 82 -4.17 -14.48 -3.58
CA SER A 82 -5.34 -15.15 -2.97
C SER A 82 -5.97 -14.32 -1.83
N ALA A 83 -5.22 -13.40 -1.24
CA ALA A 83 -5.67 -12.60 -0.09
C ALA A 83 -6.53 -11.40 -0.47
N GLN A 84 -6.49 -10.94 -1.73
CA GLN A 84 -7.18 -9.76 -2.20
C GLN A 84 -7.45 -9.87 -3.72
N GLN A 85 -8.36 -9.06 -4.24
CA GLN A 85 -8.77 -9.10 -5.65
C GLN A 85 -8.50 -7.79 -6.41
N LEU A 86 -7.78 -6.84 -5.81
CA LEU A 86 -7.52 -5.54 -6.46
C LEU A 86 -6.35 -5.59 -7.44
N VAL A 87 -5.32 -6.38 -7.12
CA VAL A 87 -4.11 -6.51 -7.93
C VAL A 87 -3.70 -7.96 -8.03
N ASN A 88 -3.45 -8.43 -9.23
CA ASN A 88 -2.84 -9.74 -9.48
C ASN A 88 -1.43 -9.56 -10.01
N ILE A 89 -0.47 -10.28 -9.43
CA ILE A 89 0.94 -10.29 -9.84
C ILE A 89 1.25 -11.67 -10.45
N SER A 90 1.72 -11.67 -11.69
CA SER A 90 2.19 -12.89 -12.37
C SER A 90 3.72 -12.84 -12.44
N GLY A 91 4.37 -13.66 -11.62
CA GLY A 91 5.82 -13.70 -11.51
C GLY A 91 6.27 -14.64 -10.39
N ASN A 92 7.57 -14.82 -10.24
CA ASN A 92 8.14 -15.69 -9.20
C ASN A 92 8.46 -14.97 -7.89
N GLY A 93 8.33 -13.65 -7.86
CA GLY A 93 8.61 -12.81 -6.69
C GLY A 93 10.06 -12.81 -6.20
N ARG A 94 11.00 -13.37 -6.98
CA ARG A 94 12.42 -13.48 -6.56
C ARG A 94 13.25 -12.27 -6.94
N ASN A 95 12.89 -11.61 -8.04
CA ASN A 95 13.54 -10.41 -8.54
C ASN A 95 12.64 -9.21 -8.27
N THR A 96 13.20 -8.02 -8.39
CA THR A 96 12.51 -6.75 -8.19
C THR A 96 12.76 -5.80 -9.34
N ASN A 97 11.86 -4.82 -9.50
CA ASN A 97 12.01 -3.67 -10.38
C ASN A 97 11.93 -2.38 -9.59
N ASP A 98 12.68 -1.37 -10.03
CA ASP A 98 12.49 0.01 -9.61
C ASP A 98 11.43 0.65 -10.52
N VAL A 99 10.41 1.28 -9.91
CA VAL A 99 9.32 1.91 -10.65
C VAL A 99 9.01 3.29 -10.08
N GLU A 100 8.72 4.24 -10.97
CA GLU A 100 8.21 5.55 -10.62
C GLU A 100 6.67 5.57 -10.63
N PRO A 101 6.02 6.38 -9.77
CA PRO A 101 4.57 6.51 -9.77
C PRO A 101 4.09 7.39 -10.91
N LYS A 102 3.00 6.97 -11.57
CA LYS A 102 2.28 7.76 -12.55
C LYS A 102 0.82 7.86 -12.18
N LEU A 103 0.32 9.08 -12.02
CA LEU A 103 -1.09 9.32 -11.69
C LEU A 103 -2.00 8.82 -12.82
N ALA A 104 -3.04 8.07 -12.46
CA ALA A 104 -4.07 7.62 -13.38
C ALA A 104 -4.97 8.79 -13.79
N ASN A 105 -5.34 8.84 -15.07
CA ASN A 105 -6.21 9.89 -15.60
C ASN A 105 -7.70 9.71 -15.24
N ASN A 106 -8.09 8.47 -14.93
CA ASN A 106 -9.51 8.09 -14.73
C ASN A 106 -9.84 7.74 -13.27
N PHE A 107 -8.97 8.07 -12.32
CA PHE A 107 -9.27 7.87 -10.91
C PHE A 107 -10.37 8.82 -10.43
N SER A 108 -11.40 8.27 -9.75
CA SER A 108 -12.60 9.02 -9.39
C SER A 108 -13.15 8.76 -7.98
N LEU A 109 -12.48 7.96 -7.16
CA LEU A 109 -12.98 7.64 -5.81
C LEU A 109 -12.95 8.86 -4.87
N PHE A 110 -11.98 9.75 -5.05
CA PHE A 110 -11.88 11.03 -4.36
C PHE A 110 -11.02 12.01 -5.18
N LYS A 111 -11.13 13.29 -4.84
CA LYS A 111 -10.31 14.32 -5.49
C LYS A 111 -8.91 14.29 -4.92
N ILE A 112 -7.91 14.15 -5.78
CA ILE A 112 -6.51 14.27 -5.39
C ILE A 112 -6.18 15.75 -5.18
N ASP A 113 -5.58 16.06 -4.04
CA ASP A 113 -5.06 17.39 -3.73
C ASP A 113 -4.06 17.86 -4.78
N ASP A 114 -4.10 19.17 -5.13
CA ASP A 114 -3.27 19.71 -6.21
C ASP A 114 -1.77 19.70 -5.87
N GLU A 115 -1.42 19.87 -4.58
CA GLU A 115 -0.03 19.75 -4.11
C GLU A 115 0.48 18.31 -4.22
N VAL A 116 -0.37 17.33 -3.89
CA VAL A 116 -0.08 15.90 -4.09
C VAL A 116 0.09 15.59 -5.57
N ARG A 117 -0.81 16.10 -6.41
CA ARG A 117 -0.74 15.92 -7.88
C ARG A 117 0.58 16.45 -8.47
N GLY A 118 1.03 17.62 -8.02
CA GLY A 118 2.29 18.23 -8.46
C GLY A 118 3.54 17.51 -7.93
N PHE A 119 3.42 16.84 -6.79
CA PHE A 119 4.48 16.12 -6.11
C PHE A 119 4.80 14.76 -6.77
N LEU A 120 3.79 14.03 -7.24
CA LEU A 120 3.91 12.65 -7.73
C LEU A 120 4.95 12.46 -8.86
N PRO A 121 5.04 13.33 -9.89
CA PRO A 121 5.99 13.10 -11.00
C PRO A 121 7.46 13.21 -10.62
N ALA A 122 7.77 13.82 -9.48
CA ALA A 122 9.15 14.04 -9.02
C ALA A 122 9.63 12.97 -8.01
N LEU A 123 8.74 12.06 -7.63
CA LEU A 123 9.04 11.07 -6.60
C LEU A 123 10.11 10.06 -7.01
N PRO A 124 11.01 9.70 -6.08
CA PRO A 124 12.00 8.65 -6.35
C PRO A 124 11.33 7.29 -6.53
N PRO A 125 12.00 6.37 -7.25
CA PRO A 125 11.44 5.05 -7.49
C PRO A 125 11.25 4.25 -6.21
N VAL A 126 10.20 3.43 -6.23
CA VAL A 126 9.92 2.38 -5.24
C VAL A 126 10.20 1.00 -5.84
N VAL A 127 10.21 -0.04 -5.01
CA VAL A 127 10.62 -1.38 -5.41
C VAL A 127 9.42 -2.31 -5.46
N THR A 128 9.13 -2.85 -6.64
CA THR A 128 8.07 -3.84 -6.85
C THR A 128 8.64 -5.25 -6.99
N PRO A 129 7.88 -6.31 -6.66
CA PRO A 129 8.19 -7.65 -7.15
C PRO A 129 8.26 -7.64 -8.70
N PHE A 130 9.20 -8.38 -9.26
CA PHE A 130 9.28 -8.54 -10.72
C PHE A 130 8.13 -9.42 -11.22
N GLY A 131 7.43 -8.96 -12.26
CA GLY A 131 6.34 -9.69 -12.88
C GLY A 131 5.44 -8.81 -13.72
N GLU A 132 4.35 -9.39 -14.20
CA GLU A 132 3.25 -8.68 -14.85
C GLU A 132 2.16 -8.39 -13.81
N PHE A 133 1.58 -7.21 -13.89
CA PHE A 133 0.56 -6.75 -12.96
C PHE A 133 -0.75 -6.50 -13.71
N SER A 134 -1.85 -6.90 -13.11
CA SER A 134 -3.18 -6.58 -13.63
C SER A 134 -4.11 -6.12 -12.52
N SER A 135 -5.05 -5.26 -12.88
CA SER A 135 -6.09 -4.76 -11.98
C SER A 135 -7.28 -5.69 -11.95
N GLY A 136 -7.83 -5.93 -10.77
CA GLY A 136 -9.12 -6.59 -10.61
C GLY A 136 -10.27 -5.72 -11.08
N SER A 137 -11.43 -6.33 -11.31
CA SER A 137 -12.63 -5.63 -11.78
C SER A 137 -13.16 -4.57 -10.80
N ASN A 138 -12.89 -4.74 -9.51
CA ASN A 138 -13.33 -3.84 -8.44
C ASN A 138 -12.25 -2.82 -8.04
N ALA A 139 -11.13 -2.78 -8.76
CA ALA A 139 -10.01 -1.91 -8.46
C ALA A 139 -10.14 -0.57 -9.20
N SER A 140 -9.96 0.51 -8.45
CA SER A 140 -9.71 1.85 -8.98
C SER A 140 -8.23 2.17 -8.81
N VAL A 141 -7.51 2.29 -9.90
CA VAL A 141 -6.07 2.57 -9.87
C VAL A 141 -5.84 4.06 -9.69
N LEU A 142 -5.16 4.42 -8.62
CA LEU A 142 -4.69 5.78 -8.37
C LEU A 142 -3.34 6.04 -9.04
N LEU A 143 -2.41 5.10 -8.88
CA LEU A 143 -1.07 5.19 -9.46
C LEU A 143 -0.77 3.95 -10.28
N TYR A 144 -0.23 4.17 -11.49
CA TYR A 144 0.40 3.15 -12.32
C TYR A 144 1.92 3.14 -12.14
N GLN A 145 2.56 2.06 -12.57
CA GLN A 145 4.02 1.93 -12.60
C GLN A 145 4.57 2.51 -13.91
N GLU A 146 5.59 3.34 -13.80
CA GLU A 146 6.45 3.71 -14.90
C GLU A 146 7.81 3.02 -14.71
N ILE A 147 8.26 2.27 -15.70
CA ILE A 147 9.48 1.45 -15.64
C ILE A 147 10.49 2.00 -16.65
N GLY A 148 11.61 2.58 -16.17
CA GLY A 148 12.62 3.13 -17.06
C GLY A 148 12.07 4.17 -18.03
N ARG A 149 11.17 5.04 -17.58
CA ARG A 149 10.43 6.06 -18.35
C ARG A 149 9.41 5.50 -19.35
N ILE A 150 9.12 4.20 -19.28
CA ILE A 150 8.05 3.58 -20.06
C ILE A 150 6.79 3.49 -19.19
N SER A 151 5.74 4.17 -19.63
CA SER A 151 4.43 4.07 -18.96
C SER A 151 3.84 2.69 -19.17
N THR A 152 3.32 2.12 -18.10
CA THR A 152 2.63 0.82 -18.12
C THR A 152 1.18 0.98 -17.61
N GLU A 153 0.38 -0.07 -17.80
CA GLU A 153 -0.92 -0.22 -17.13
C GLU A 153 -0.82 -1.10 -15.87
N TYR A 154 0.39 -1.28 -15.35
CA TYR A 154 0.62 -2.03 -14.14
C TYR A 154 0.22 -1.18 -12.92
N PRO A 155 -0.75 -1.63 -12.10
CA PRO A 155 -1.15 -0.88 -10.92
C PRO A 155 -0.01 -0.82 -9.90
N LEU A 156 0.21 0.37 -9.32
CA LEU A 156 1.10 0.61 -8.19
C LEU A 156 0.31 0.86 -6.91
N LEU A 157 -0.68 1.74 -6.96
CA LEU A 157 -1.60 1.98 -5.85
C LEU A 157 -3.03 1.86 -6.36
N SER A 158 -3.74 0.88 -5.83
CA SER A 158 -5.14 0.60 -6.15
C SER A 158 -5.99 0.61 -4.90
N LEU A 159 -7.22 1.10 -5.04
CA LEU A 159 -8.23 1.11 -4.01
C LEU A 159 -9.49 0.44 -4.53
N GLY A 160 -10.29 -0.09 -3.63
CA GLY A 160 -11.56 -0.73 -4.02
C GLY A 160 -12.28 -1.32 -2.83
N GLU A 161 -13.37 -2.01 -3.12
CA GLU A 161 -14.18 -2.67 -2.12
C GLU A 161 -14.31 -4.17 -2.43
N GLU A 162 -14.21 -4.99 -1.41
CA GLU A 162 -14.36 -6.44 -1.49
C GLU A 162 -15.16 -6.94 -0.29
N ASP A 163 -16.24 -7.65 -0.53
CA ASP A 163 -17.11 -8.23 0.50
C ASP A 163 -17.64 -7.19 1.53
N GLY A 164 -17.90 -5.96 1.08
CA GLY A 164 -18.41 -4.88 1.93
C GLY A 164 -17.37 -4.28 2.87
N ARG A 165 -16.09 -4.41 2.56
CA ARG A 165 -14.98 -3.71 3.23
C ARG A 165 -14.10 -3.00 2.22
N ARG A 166 -13.56 -1.86 2.59
CA ARG A 166 -12.64 -1.12 1.74
C ARG A 166 -11.23 -1.67 1.86
N MET A 167 -10.54 -1.69 0.75
CA MET A 167 -9.19 -2.23 0.65
C MET A 167 -8.32 -1.34 -0.21
N ALA A 168 -7.02 -1.37 0.05
CA ALA A 168 -6.01 -0.77 -0.79
C ALA A 168 -4.83 -1.72 -0.98
N VAL A 169 -4.15 -1.59 -2.10
CA VAL A 169 -2.91 -2.29 -2.41
C VAL A 169 -1.89 -1.28 -2.91
N PHE A 170 -0.76 -1.20 -2.23
CA PHE A 170 0.47 -0.60 -2.73
C PHE A 170 1.40 -1.75 -3.14
N ALA A 171 1.56 -1.94 -4.46
CA ALA A 171 2.27 -3.08 -5.02
C ALA A 171 3.81 -2.89 -4.99
N ALA A 172 4.33 -2.26 -3.94
CA ALA A 172 5.74 -1.97 -3.76
C ALA A 172 6.13 -1.82 -2.29
N THR A 173 7.42 -1.72 -2.05
CA THR A 173 8.05 -1.19 -0.83
C THR A 173 8.93 0.01 -1.18
N GLY A 174 9.26 0.83 -0.18
CA GLY A 174 10.12 2.00 -0.38
C GLY A 174 9.38 3.34 -0.35
N ILE A 175 8.13 3.36 0.12
CA ILE A 175 7.35 4.60 0.27
C ILE A 175 8.01 5.61 1.23
N TRP A 176 8.86 5.16 2.13
CA TRP A 176 9.66 6.02 3.02
C TRP A 176 10.52 7.04 2.25
N LYS A 177 10.95 6.68 1.02
CA LYS A 177 11.72 7.58 0.16
C LYS A 177 10.90 8.78 -0.29
N TRP A 178 9.58 8.61 -0.46
CA TRP A 178 8.66 9.69 -0.82
C TRP A 178 8.53 10.70 0.32
N ARG A 179 8.45 10.20 1.56
CA ARG A 179 8.44 11.06 2.75
C ARG A 179 9.75 11.82 2.91
N LEU A 180 10.88 11.17 2.70
CA LEU A 180 12.20 11.79 2.72
C LEU A 180 12.34 12.84 1.60
N PHE A 181 11.89 12.53 0.39
CA PHE A 181 11.91 13.46 -0.75
C PHE A 181 11.11 14.73 -0.44
N ASP A 182 9.91 14.59 0.13
CA ASP A 182 9.09 15.73 0.52
C ASP A 182 9.82 16.66 1.49
N TYR A 183 10.47 16.09 2.50
CA TYR A 183 11.28 16.87 3.44
C TYR A 183 12.49 17.56 2.78
N LEU A 184 13.18 16.87 1.90
CA LEU A 184 14.34 17.45 1.22
C LEU A 184 13.95 18.64 0.33
N ASP A 185 12.79 18.56 -0.32
CA ASP A 185 12.25 19.60 -1.21
C ASP A 185 11.59 20.76 -0.45
N LYS A 186 10.69 20.47 0.49
CA LYS A 186 9.83 21.46 1.16
C LYS A 186 10.14 21.70 2.64
N LYS A 187 11.06 20.93 3.24
CA LYS A 187 11.37 20.96 4.67
C LYS A 187 10.19 20.63 5.60
N ASN A 188 9.18 19.94 5.05
CA ASN A 188 8.06 19.36 5.77
C ASN A 188 7.63 18.06 5.09
N HIS A 189 6.59 17.38 5.62
CA HIS A 189 6.07 16.14 5.11
C HIS A 189 4.60 16.26 4.65
N GLU A 190 4.14 17.47 4.36
CA GLU A 190 2.71 17.77 4.16
C GLU A 190 2.13 17.03 2.96
N ARG A 191 2.83 17.01 1.82
CA ARG A 191 2.35 16.34 0.60
C ARG A 191 2.31 14.82 0.77
N PHE A 192 3.34 14.25 1.39
CA PHE A 192 3.35 12.82 1.70
C PHE A 192 2.26 12.45 2.70
N ASN A 193 2.12 13.24 3.77
CA ASN A 193 1.09 13.02 4.78
C ASN A 193 -0.32 13.14 4.18
N GLU A 194 -0.53 14.08 3.27
CA GLU A 194 -1.82 14.24 2.58
C GLU A 194 -2.15 13.02 1.70
N LEU A 195 -1.18 12.52 0.91
CA LEU A 195 -1.38 11.31 0.11
C LEU A 195 -1.78 10.12 1.00
N VAL A 196 -1.05 9.88 2.09
CA VAL A 196 -1.36 8.79 3.03
C VAL A 196 -2.72 9.02 3.68
N SER A 197 -3.00 10.25 4.13
CA SER A 197 -4.28 10.62 4.75
C SER A 197 -5.47 10.36 3.85
N GLN A 198 -5.39 10.69 2.57
CA GLN A 198 -6.47 10.45 1.60
C GLN A 198 -6.76 8.95 1.44
N VAL A 199 -5.72 8.10 1.43
CA VAL A 199 -5.91 6.63 1.41
C VAL A 199 -6.55 6.13 2.71
N ILE A 200 -6.04 6.58 3.86
CA ILE A 200 -6.58 6.20 5.18
C ILE A 200 -8.05 6.64 5.31
N GLN A 201 -8.39 7.87 4.92
CA GLN A 201 -9.76 8.36 4.94
C GLN A 201 -10.69 7.51 4.06
N TYR A 202 -10.24 7.15 2.86
CA TYR A 202 -11.02 6.24 2.02
C TYR A 202 -11.27 4.90 2.72
N LEU A 203 -10.27 4.33 3.38
CA LEU A 203 -10.37 3.04 4.03
C LEU A 203 -11.26 3.05 5.28
N SER A 204 -11.33 4.19 5.99
CA SER A 204 -11.97 4.31 7.31
C SER A 204 -13.45 4.70 7.28
N VAL A 205 -14.07 4.84 6.10
CA VAL A 205 -15.48 5.32 5.97
C VAL A 205 -16.46 4.17 5.76
#